data_6e7717ee9081a45b9c5b543d37302402
#
_entry.id   6e7717ee9081a45b9c5b543d37302402
#
_cell.length_a   1.000
_cell.length_b   1.000
_cell.length_c   1.000
_cell.angle_alpha   90.00
_cell.angle_beta   90.00
_cell.angle_gamma   90.00
#
_symmetry.space_group_name_H-M   'P 1'
#
loop_
_entity.id
_entity.type
_entity.pdbx_description
1 polymer ?
#
loop_
_entity_poly.entity_id
_entity_poly.type
_entity_poly.pdbx_seq_one_letter_code
_entity_poly.pdbx_strand_id
1 'polypeptide(L)'
;YKNDKIEDVSQVYNGSRVIEGTESKHIDLIYSSDGIKKNILPNLTDPLANENFIFRNDQKSVLATYDPFANKIIRVNKTEAYGISPRNAEQSFALQILLDQRIQLVSLSGKAGTGKTLLALASALQSRKSYKQIFLARPIVPLSNRDLGFLPGDIQSKLDPYMQPLYDNLSVIRHQLKANTKRIRQINEMLEQEKLNITPL
;
A
#
# COMPACT_ATOMS: atom_id res chain seq x y z
N TYR A 1 -23.87 10.61 -16.33
CA TYR A 1 -22.76 9.66 -16.41
C TYR A 1 -23.34 8.32 -16.81
N LYS A 2 -23.08 7.82 -18.05
CA LYS A 2 -23.34 6.43 -18.42
C LYS A 2 -22.31 5.59 -17.70
N ASN A 3 -22.73 4.81 -16.71
CA ASN A 3 -21.91 3.72 -16.16
C ASN A 3 -21.87 2.63 -17.24
N ASP A 4 -20.75 2.49 -17.93
CA ASP A 4 -20.49 1.30 -18.71
C ASP A 4 -20.48 0.12 -17.74
N LYS A 5 -21.46 -0.77 -17.90
CA LYS A 5 -21.52 -2.00 -17.10
C LYS A 5 -20.29 -2.82 -17.45
N ILE A 6 -19.48 -3.13 -16.45
CA ILE A 6 -18.41 -4.10 -16.59
C ILE A 6 -19.10 -5.46 -16.79
N GLU A 7 -19.09 -5.95 -18.02
CA GLU A 7 -19.75 -7.23 -18.39
C GLU A 7 -18.93 -8.43 -17.92
N ASP A 8 -17.61 -8.27 -17.79
CA ASP A 8 -16.70 -9.33 -17.36
C ASP A 8 -15.71 -8.80 -16.30
N VAL A 9 -15.82 -9.35 -15.10
CA VAL A 9 -14.95 -9.00 -13.95
C VAL A 9 -13.47 -9.33 -14.23
N SER A 10 -13.17 -10.26 -15.14
CA SER A 10 -11.80 -10.60 -15.54
C SER A 10 -11.09 -9.47 -16.29
N GLN A 11 -11.85 -8.54 -16.88
CA GLN A 11 -11.33 -7.37 -17.59
C GLN A 11 -11.01 -6.20 -16.66
N VAL A 12 -11.36 -6.29 -15.37
CA VAL A 12 -11.03 -5.26 -14.41
C VAL A 12 -9.54 -5.28 -14.13
N TYR A 13 -8.88 -4.13 -14.32
CA TYR A 13 -7.48 -3.97 -13.99
C TYR A 13 -7.21 -4.24 -12.51
N ASN A 14 -6.39 -5.25 -12.22
CA ASN A 14 -6.09 -5.73 -10.88
C ASN A 14 -4.81 -5.10 -10.26
N GLY A 15 -4.16 -4.17 -10.96
CA GLY A 15 -2.89 -3.56 -10.51
C GLY A 15 -1.67 -4.44 -10.73
N SER A 16 -1.85 -5.69 -11.16
CA SER A 16 -0.73 -6.61 -11.44
C SER A 16 -1.10 -7.67 -12.46
N ARG A 17 -0.08 -8.15 -13.19
CA ARG A 17 -0.17 -9.30 -14.12
C ARG A 17 0.88 -10.36 -13.78
N VAL A 18 0.51 -11.63 -13.99
CA VAL A 18 1.46 -12.74 -13.96
C VAL A 18 1.86 -13.07 -15.40
N ILE A 19 3.16 -13.07 -15.69
CA ILE A 19 3.74 -13.39 -17.00
C ILE A 19 4.44 -14.73 -16.87
N GLU A 20 3.75 -15.78 -17.32
CA GLU A 20 4.24 -17.16 -17.30
C GLU A 20 5.23 -17.42 -18.43
N GLY A 21 6.05 -18.47 -18.28
CA GLY A 21 6.98 -18.91 -19.30
C GLY A 21 8.09 -17.90 -19.63
N THR A 22 8.39 -16.99 -18.70
CA THR A 22 9.47 -16.01 -18.88
C THR A 22 10.82 -16.73 -18.85
N GLU A 23 11.64 -16.56 -19.91
CA GLU A 23 12.95 -17.17 -19.97
C GLU A 23 13.85 -16.76 -18.80
N SER A 24 14.60 -17.72 -18.26
CA SER A 24 15.49 -17.48 -17.09
C SER A 24 16.46 -16.32 -17.31
N LYS A 25 16.98 -16.14 -18.54
CA LYS A 25 17.86 -15.00 -18.87
C LYS A 25 17.21 -13.64 -18.64
N HIS A 26 15.90 -13.49 -18.92
CA HIS A 26 15.17 -12.24 -18.70
C HIS A 26 14.92 -12.00 -17.22
N ILE A 27 14.59 -13.05 -16.45
CA ILE A 27 14.45 -12.98 -15.00
C ILE A 27 15.78 -12.55 -14.36
N ASP A 28 16.88 -13.19 -14.75
CA ASP A 28 18.23 -12.85 -14.26
C ASP A 28 18.64 -11.42 -14.62
N LEU A 29 18.26 -10.94 -15.81
CA LEU A 29 18.49 -9.57 -16.22
C LEU A 29 17.72 -8.56 -15.36
N ILE A 30 16.46 -8.83 -14.98
CA ILE A 30 15.68 -7.99 -14.05
C ILE A 30 16.35 -7.99 -12.67
N TYR A 31 16.92 -9.11 -12.23
CA TYR A 31 17.64 -9.20 -10.95
C TYR A 31 18.94 -8.40 -10.92
N SER A 32 19.69 -8.37 -12.01
CA SER A 32 21.06 -7.84 -12.07
C SER A 32 21.18 -6.40 -12.55
N SER A 33 20.09 -5.80 -13.06
CA SER A 33 20.12 -4.46 -13.64
C SER A 33 19.25 -3.45 -12.85
N ASP A 34 19.52 -2.16 -13.05
CA ASP A 34 18.67 -1.04 -12.55
C ASP A 34 17.38 -0.86 -13.35
N GLY A 35 16.99 -1.90 -14.07
CA GLY A 35 15.80 -1.92 -14.91
C GLY A 35 16.11 -2.14 -16.38
N ILE A 36 15.18 -2.81 -17.06
CA ILE A 36 15.28 -3.19 -18.47
C ILE A 36 14.20 -2.52 -19.29
N LYS A 37 14.49 -2.25 -20.56
CA LYS A 37 13.49 -1.72 -21.48
C LYS A 37 12.38 -2.77 -21.72
N LYS A 38 11.13 -2.33 -21.80
CA LYS A 38 9.96 -3.21 -21.98
C LYS A 38 10.05 -4.11 -23.23
N ASN A 39 10.68 -3.62 -24.30
CA ASN A 39 10.84 -4.35 -25.57
C ASN A 39 11.79 -5.56 -25.49
N ILE A 40 12.53 -5.72 -24.40
CA ILE A 40 13.38 -6.89 -24.14
C ILE A 40 12.54 -8.09 -23.70
N LEU A 41 11.32 -7.86 -23.22
CA LEU A 41 10.41 -8.88 -22.71
C LEU A 41 9.34 -9.20 -23.77
N PRO A 42 9.49 -10.28 -24.55
CA PRO A 42 8.63 -10.55 -25.70
C PRO A 42 7.16 -10.82 -25.32
N ASN A 43 6.93 -11.32 -24.10
CA ASN A 43 5.58 -11.63 -23.60
C ASN A 43 4.91 -10.44 -22.88
N LEU A 44 5.56 -9.28 -22.83
CA LEU A 44 5.03 -8.09 -22.19
C LEU A 44 4.43 -7.13 -23.23
N THR A 45 3.11 -7.08 -23.28
CA THR A 45 2.37 -6.15 -24.15
C THR A 45 1.87 -4.96 -23.34
N ASP A 46 2.10 -3.76 -23.86
CA ASP A 46 1.55 -2.48 -23.41
C ASP A 46 1.37 -2.33 -21.88
N PRO A 47 2.46 -2.25 -21.12
CA PRO A 47 2.36 -2.07 -19.68
C PRO A 47 1.77 -0.71 -19.34
N LEU A 48 0.81 -0.70 -18.41
CA LEU A 48 0.25 0.53 -17.86
C LEU A 48 1.23 1.18 -16.88
N ALA A 49 1.15 2.49 -16.73
CA ALA A 49 1.99 3.23 -15.77
C ALA A 49 1.84 2.64 -14.35
N ASN A 50 2.96 2.36 -13.71
CA ASN A 50 3.05 1.75 -12.37
C ASN A 50 2.41 0.36 -12.26
N GLU A 51 2.17 -0.32 -13.37
CA GLU A 51 1.68 -1.69 -13.35
C GLU A 51 2.72 -2.64 -12.79
N ASN A 52 2.27 -3.59 -11.99
CA ASN A 52 3.12 -4.59 -11.34
C ASN A 52 3.09 -5.92 -12.09
N PHE A 53 4.20 -6.64 -12.02
CA PHE A 53 4.37 -7.92 -12.72
C PHE A 53 5.02 -8.97 -11.83
N ILE A 54 4.55 -10.20 -11.98
CA ILE A 54 5.23 -11.41 -11.51
C ILE A 54 5.71 -12.15 -12.75
N PHE A 55 6.98 -11.98 -13.12
CA PHE A 55 7.59 -12.79 -14.17
C PHE A 55 8.04 -14.10 -13.57
N ARG A 56 7.61 -15.22 -14.15
CA ARG A 56 7.97 -16.53 -13.63
C ARG A 56 8.10 -17.60 -14.70
N ASN A 57 8.85 -18.64 -14.37
CA ASN A 57 8.90 -19.94 -15.02
C ASN A 57 8.93 -21.04 -13.95
N ASP A 58 9.14 -22.30 -14.35
CA ASP A 58 9.13 -23.44 -13.44
C ASP A 58 10.25 -23.41 -12.38
N GLN A 59 11.30 -22.59 -12.58
CA GLN A 59 12.48 -22.55 -11.72
C GLN A 59 12.62 -21.26 -10.92
N LYS A 60 12.17 -20.11 -11.49
CA LYS A 60 12.46 -18.78 -10.95
C LYS A 60 11.26 -17.86 -11.08
N SER A 61 11.20 -16.85 -10.19
CA SER A 61 10.26 -15.75 -10.31
C SER A 61 10.89 -14.45 -9.85
N VAL A 62 10.42 -13.32 -10.40
CA VAL A 62 10.81 -11.98 -9.98
C VAL A 62 9.60 -11.05 -9.94
N LEU A 63 9.55 -10.21 -8.91
CA LEU A 63 8.58 -9.12 -8.82
C LEU A 63 9.16 -7.89 -9.50
N ALA A 64 8.37 -7.24 -10.34
CA ALA A 64 8.78 -6.04 -11.05
C ALA A 64 7.61 -5.07 -11.22
N THR A 65 7.91 -3.82 -11.53
CA THR A 65 6.92 -2.79 -11.89
C THR A 65 7.40 -2.02 -13.11
N TYR A 66 6.46 -1.49 -13.88
CA TYR A 66 6.78 -0.57 -14.96
C TYR A 66 6.88 0.86 -14.43
N ASP A 67 8.08 1.43 -14.50
CA ASP A 67 8.34 2.83 -14.19
C ASP A 67 8.11 3.67 -15.46
N PRO A 68 7.03 4.48 -15.50
CA PRO A 68 6.70 5.30 -16.68
C PRO A 68 7.68 6.44 -16.89
N PHE A 69 8.35 6.93 -15.84
CA PHE A 69 9.31 8.02 -15.92
C PHE A 69 10.63 7.57 -16.57
N ALA A 70 11.09 6.38 -16.20
CA ALA A 70 12.28 5.79 -16.77
C ALA A 70 12.00 4.98 -18.05
N ASN A 71 10.73 4.68 -18.36
CA ASN A 71 10.29 3.77 -19.42
C ASN A 71 10.98 2.40 -19.32
N LYS A 72 11.01 1.85 -18.10
CA LYS A 72 11.71 0.60 -17.78
C LYS A 72 10.85 -0.31 -16.89
N ILE A 73 11.11 -1.61 -17.01
CA ILE A 73 10.68 -2.60 -16.02
C ILE A 73 11.76 -2.65 -14.95
N ILE A 74 11.42 -2.32 -13.73
CA ILE A 74 12.33 -2.31 -12.57
C ILE A 74 11.93 -3.38 -11.57
N ARG A 75 12.94 -3.98 -10.92
CA ARG A 75 12.71 -4.98 -9.89
C ARG A 75 12.03 -4.37 -8.67
N VAL A 76 11.04 -5.07 -8.12
CA VAL A 76 10.44 -4.76 -6.82
C VAL A 76 11.12 -5.60 -5.73
N ASN A 77 11.77 -4.91 -4.80
CA ASN A 77 12.42 -5.55 -3.67
C ASN A 77 11.46 -5.64 -2.47
N LYS A 78 11.70 -6.61 -1.57
CA LYS A 78 11.03 -6.64 -0.27
C LYS A 78 11.53 -5.48 0.57
N THR A 79 10.79 -4.39 0.58
CA THR A 79 11.12 -3.18 1.35
C THR A 79 10.29 -3.17 2.62
N GLU A 80 10.94 -2.93 3.76
CA GLU A 80 10.27 -2.72 5.04
C GLU A 80 9.85 -1.25 5.15
N ALA A 81 8.65 -0.99 5.66
CA ALA A 81 8.18 0.33 6.02
C ALA A 81 7.87 0.40 7.51
N TYR A 82 8.62 1.21 8.23
CA TYR A 82 8.47 1.50 9.66
C TYR A 82 8.27 0.27 10.56
N GLY A 83 9.03 -0.80 10.32
CA GLY A 83 8.96 -2.07 11.04
C GLY A 83 7.98 -3.09 10.47
N ILE A 84 7.28 -2.76 9.39
CA ILE A 84 6.34 -3.66 8.72
C ILE A 84 6.98 -4.19 7.44
N SER A 85 7.18 -5.52 7.40
CA SER A 85 7.69 -6.23 6.22
C SER A 85 6.55 -6.86 5.43
N PRO A 86 6.62 -6.85 4.09
CA PRO A 86 5.60 -7.47 3.25
C PRO A 86 5.65 -9.00 3.38
N ARG A 87 4.46 -9.63 3.41
CA ARG A 87 4.29 -11.08 3.55
C ARG A 87 4.06 -11.80 2.21
N ASN A 88 3.64 -11.07 1.19
CA ASN A 88 3.35 -11.60 -0.15
C ASN A 88 3.72 -10.58 -1.23
N ALA A 89 3.51 -10.94 -2.50
CA ALA A 89 3.84 -10.11 -3.66
C ALA A 89 3.01 -8.82 -3.68
N GLU A 90 1.71 -8.91 -3.42
CA GLU A 90 0.78 -7.77 -3.43
C GLU A 90 1.16 -6.72 -2.39
N GLN A 91 1.57 -7.16 -1.20
CA GLN A 91 2.05 -6.24 -0.17
C GLN A 91 3.41 -5.62 -0.54
N SER A 92 4.28 -6.36 -1.26
CA SER A 92 5.55 -5.81 -1.78
C SER A 92 5.28 -4.73 -2.82
N PHE A 93 4.34 -4.97 -3.73
CA PHE A 93 3.89 -3.98 -4.72
C PHE A 93 3.27 -2.75 -4.06
N ALA A 94 2.39 -2.95 -3.08
CA ALA A 94 1.78 -1.85 -2.34
C ALA A 94 2.82 -0.98 -1.64
N LEU A 95 3.79 -1.57 -0.94
CA LEU A 95 4.86 -0.81 -0.28
C LEU A 95 5.75 -0.08 -1.29
N GLN A 96 6.09 -0.70 -2.42
CA GLN A 96 6.87 -0.07 -3.48
C GLN A 96 6.20 1.22 -3.98
N ILE A 97 4.89 1.15 -4.27
CA ILE A 97 4.12 2.29 -4.78
C ILE A 97 3.89 3.35 -3.70
N LEU A 98 3.55 2.95 -2.47
CA LEU A 98 3.28 3.86 -1.36
C LEU A 98 4.53 4.64 -0.91
N LEU A 99 5.73 4.10 -1.12
CA LEU A 99 6.99 4.75 -0.76
C LEU A 99 7.57 5.59 -1.90
N ASP A 100 7.06 5.47 -3.12
CA ASP A 100 7.49 6.30 -4.25
C ASP A 100 6.82 7.67 -4.19
N GLN A 101 7.57 8.70 -3.81
CA GLN A 101 7.06 10.07 -3.65
C GLN A 101 6.62 10.73 -4.97
N ARG A 102 6.93 10.15 -6.12
CA ARG A 102 6.48 10.60 -7.43
C ARG A 102 5.02 10.26 -7.68
N ILE A 103 4.48 9.25 -6.95
CA ILE A 103 3.10 8.78 -7.04
C ILE A 103 2.27 9.49 -5.97
N GLN A 104 1.42 10.41 -6.39
CA GLN A 104 0.65 11.28 -5.49
C GLN A 104 -0.65 10.66 -4.99
N LEU A 105 -1.21 9.70 -5.72
CA LEU A 105 -2.47 9.03 -5.36
C LEU A 105 -2.31 7.51 -5.52
N VAL A 106 -2.57 6.79 -4.44
CA VAL A 106 -2.55 5.32 -4.42
C VAL A 106 -3.89 4.80 -3.90
N SER A 107 -4.51 3.89 -4.64
CA SER A 107 -5.72 3.18 -4.22
C SER A 107 -5.36 1.73 -3.89
N LEU A 108 -5.71 1.28 -2.68
CA LEU A 108 -5.52 -0.10 -2.23
C LEU A 108 -6.87 -0.81 -2.13
N SER A 109 -7.12 -1.75 -3.02
CA SER A 109 -8.30 -2.60 -3.02
C SER A 109 -7.98 -4.01 -2.53
N GLY A 110 -8.95 -4.72 -1.99
CA GLY A 110 -8.80 -6.11 -1.54
C GLY A 110 -9.70 -6.46 -0.36
N LYS A 111 -9.75 -7.75 0.00
CA LYS A 111 -10.58 -8.28 1.10
C LYS A 111 -10.20 -7.65 2.45
N ALA A 112 -11.13 -7.71 3.42
CA ALA A 112 -10.84 -7.31 4.79
C ALA A 112 -9.69 -8.16 5.37
N GLY A 113 -8.89 -7.57 6.27
CA GLY A 113 -7.78 -8.28 6.92
C GLY A 113 -6.50 -8.44 6.07
N THR A 114 -6.45 -7.93 4.83
CA THR A 114 -5.26 -8.05 3.97
C THR A 114 -4.13 -7.05 4.29
N GLY A 115 -4.29 -6.23 5.32
CA GLY A 115 -3.25 -5.30 5.80
C GLY A 115 -3.20 -3.94 5.09
N LYS A 116 -4.19 -3.57 4.27
CA LYS A 116 -4.20 -2.31 3.50
C LYS A 116 -3.92 -1.07 4.37
N THR A 117 -4.69 -0.90 5.43
CA THR A 117 -4.55 0.24 6.37
C THR A 117 -3.20 0.21 7.09
N LEU A 118 -2.74 -0.98 7.49
CA LEU A 118 -1.45 -1.16 8.14
C LEU A 118 -0.29 -0.74 7.23
N LEU A 119 -0.31 -1.17 5.96
CA LEU A 119 0.72 -0.83 4.98
C LEU A 119 0.71 0.67 4.66
N ALA A 120 -0.47 1.27 4.47
CA ALA A 120 -0.62 2.70 4.23
C ALA A 120 -0.07 3.53 5.41
N LEU A 121 -0.43 3.17 6.65
CA LEU A 121 0.05 3.86 7.85
C LEU A 121 1.57 3.69 8.05
N ALA A 122 2.09 2.48 7.86
CA ALA A 122 3.53 2.21 7.96
C ALA A 122 4.33 3.01 6.93
N SER A 123 3.84 3.09 5.68
CA SER A 123 4.47 3.88 4.61
C SER A 123 4.41 5.38 4.89
N ALA A 124 3.29 5.89 5.40
CA ALA A 124 3.16 7.29 5.80
C ALA A 124 4.15 7.64 6.93
N LEU A 125 4.26 6.79 7.96
CA LEU A 125 5.24 6.97 9.05
C LEU A 125 6.68 6.87 8.55
N GLN A 126 6.98 6.02 7.56
CA GLN A 126 8.29 5.91 6.94
C GLN A 126 8.65 7.21 6.21
N SER A 127 7.71 7.78 5.47
CA SER A 127 7.88 8.99 4.65
C SER A 127 7.67 10.30 5.43
N ARG A 128 7.41 10.25 6.74
CA ARG A 128 7.02 11.39 7.60
C ARG A 128 7.91 12.62 7.49
N LYS A 129 9.19 12.45 7.18
CA LYS A 129 10.15 13.57 7.05
C LYS A 129 9.92 14.43 5.81
N SER A 130 9.24 13.88 4.82
CA SER A 130 8.93 14.55 3.55
C SER A 130 7.62 15.33 3.60
N TYR A 131 6.85 15.21 4.68
CA TYR A 131 5.53 15.82 4.83
C TYR A 131 5.41 16.60 6.14
N LYS A 132 4.55 17.61 6.15
CA LYS A 132 4.28 18.40 7.36
C LYS A 132 3.43 17.64 8.37
N GLN A 133 2.40 16.95 7.88
CA GLN A 133 1.42 16.23 8.67
C GLN A 133 0.98 14.95 7.96
N ILE A 134 0.50 14.00 8.74
CA ILE A 134 -0.18 12.77 8.29
C ILE A 134 -1.60 12.83 8.82
N PHE A 135 -2.58 12.77 7.91
CA PHE A 135 -3.99 12.63 8.25
C PHE A 135 -4.43 11.20 8.02
N LEU A 136 -4.90 10.54 9.05
CA LEU A 136 -5.51 9.22 9.00
C LEU A 136 -7.00 9.38 9.25
N ALA A 137 -7.78 9.34 8.18
CA ALA A 137 -9.20 9.60 8.22
C ALA A 137 -10.03 8.36 7.88
N ARG A 138 -11.17 8.21 8.51
CA ARG A 138 -12.10 7.12 8.25
C ARG A 138 -13.53 7.65 8.18
N PRO A 139 -14.31 7.29 7.14
CA PRO A 139 -15.73 7.62 7.11
C PRO A 139 -16.47 6.89 8.24
N ILE A 140 -17.38 7.61 8.89
CA ILE A 140 -18.30 7.06 9.89
C ILE A 140 -19.50 6.52 9.13
N VAL A 141 -19.63 5.19 9.10
CA VAL A 141 -20.83 4.52 8.61
C VAL A 141 -21.57 3.99 9.83
N PRO A 142 -22.72 4.57 10.22
CA PRO A 142 -23.52 4.06 11.32
C PRO A 142 -23.88 2.59 11.07
N LEU A 143 -23.60 1.71 12.04
CA LEU A 143 -23.90 0.27 11.97
C LEU A 143 -25.42 -0.02 12.08
N SER A 144 -26.21 0.98 12.38
CA SER A 144 -27.67 0.91 12.41
C SER A 144 -28.25 2.20 11.83
N ASN A 145 -29.48 2.16 11.31
CA ASN A 145 -30.24 3.35 10.84
C ASN A 145 -30.53 4.38 11.95
N ARG A 146 -29.80 4.35 13.06
CA ARG A 146 -29.89 5.31 14.14
C ARG A 146 -28.75 6.31 14.02
N ASP A 147 -29.12 7.58 13.99
CA ASP A 147 -28.17 8.68 14.00
C ASP A 147 -27.26 8.62 15.23
N LEU A 148 -26.00 9.02 15.06
CA LEU A 148 -25.00 9.16 16.14
C LEU A 148 -25.54 9.93 17.37
N GLY A 149 -26.58 10.74 17.17
CA GLY A 149 -27.25 11.48 18.22
C GLY A 149 -27.91 10.61 19.33
N PHE A 150 -28.27 9.36 19.02
CA PHE A 150 -28.89 8.43 19.97
C PHE A 150 -27.92 7.68 20.88
N LEU A 151 -26.64 7.76 20.64
CA LEU A 151 -25.63 7.11 21.50
C LEU A 151 -25.41 7.97 22.76
N PRO A 152 -25.35 7.38 23.97
CA PRO A 152 -25.04 8.11 25.19
C PRO A 152 -23.56 8.56 25.18
N GLY A 153 -23.28 9.73 25.75
CA GLY A 153 -21.96 10.30 25.89
C GLY A 153 -21.71 11.55 25.04
N ASP A 154 -20.52 12.13 25.18
CA ASP A 154 -20.07 13.24 24.37
C ASP A 154 -19.69 12.81 22.94
N ILE A 155 -19.43 13.76 22.06
CA ILE A 155 -19.11 13.49 20.66
C ILE A 155 -17.88 12.59 20.55
N GLN A 156 -16.86 12.83 21.38
CA GLN A 156 -15.59 12.08 21.34
C GLN A 156 -15.83 10.60 21.69
N SER A 157 -16.53 10.31 22.78
CA SER A 157 -16.83 8.93 23.19
C SER A 157 -17.72 8.18 22.20
N LYS A 158 -18.53 8.89 21.41
CA LYS A 158 -19.33 8.31 20.32
C LYS A 158 -18.49 7.96 19.10
N LEU A 159 -17.39 8.68 18.84
CA LEU A 159 -16.52 8.51 17.70
C LEU A 159 -15.42 7.47 17.95
N ASP A 160 -14.98 7.30 19.19
CA ASP A 160 -13.88 6.39 19.57
C ASP A 160 -14.01 4.96 19.01
N PRO A 161 -15.20 4.30 19.09
CA PRO A 161 -15.34 2.95 18.53
C PRO A 161 -15.07 2.87 17.01
N TYR A 162 -15.37 3.93 16.27
CA TYR A 162 -15.12 3.98 14.82
C TYR A 162 -13.65 4.19 14.49
N MET A 163 -12.91 4.85 15.39
CA MET A 163 -11.48 5.12 15.23
C MET A 163 -10.60 3.97 15.74
N GLN A 164 -11.14 3.10 16.59
CA GLN A 164 -10.40 1.99 17.20
C GLN A 164 -9.58 1.16 16.20
N PRO A 165 -10.10 0.76 15.01
CA PRO A 165 -9.30 -0.01 14.04
C PRO A 165 -8.04 0.74 13.52
N LEU A 166 -8.02 2.07 13.58
CA LEU A 166 -6.86 2.87 13.21
C LEU A 166 -5.81 2.84 14.34
N TYR A 167 -6.25 2.96 15.58
CA TYR A 167 -5.38 2.81 16.77
C TYR A 167 -4.83 1.38 16.89
N ASP A 168 -5.60 0.36 16.52
CA ASP A 168 -5.14 -1.03 16.50
C ASP A 168 -3.98 -1.23 15.52
N ASN A 169 -4.07 -0.66 14.31
CA ASN A 169 -2.97 -0.69 13.34
C ASN A 169 -1.73 0.03 13.88
N LEU A 170 -1.90 1.16 14.55
CA LEU A 170 -0.79 1.88 15.18
C LEU A 170 -0.15 1.05 16.30
N SER A 171 -0.95 0.33 17.08
CA SER A 171 -0.50 -0.59 18.14
C SER A 171 0.30 -1.75 17.55
N VAL A 172 -0.14 -2.33 16.42
CA VAL A 172 0.62 -3.36 15.70
C VAL A 172 2.00 -2.84 15.29
N ILE A 173 2.08 -1.62 14.74
CA ILE A 173 3.37 -1.01 14.35
C ILE A 173 4.26 -0.82 15.60
N ARG A 174 3.72 -0.26 16.68
CA ARG A 174 4.46 -0.09 17.94
C ARG A 174 5.00 -1.41 18.48
N HIS A 175 4.21 -2.47 18.38
CA HIS A 175 4.61 -3.81 18.82
C HIS A 175 5.76 -4.37 17.98
N GLN A 176 5.74 -4.20 16.67
CA GLN A 176 6.83 -4.61 15.78
C GLN A 176 8.14 -3.83 16.06
N LEU A 177 8.02 -2.61 16.54
CA LEU A 177 9.16 -1.74 16.85
C LEU A 177 9.74 -1.96 18.26
N LYS A 178 9.35 -2.99 19.01
CA LYS A 178 9.72 -3.21 20.44
C LYS A 178 11.18 -2.94 20.81
N ALA A 179 12.11 -3.28 19.93
CA ALA A 179 13.55 -3.01 20.15
C ALA A 179 13.96 -1.57 19.79
N ASN A 180 13.08 -0.77 19.16
CA ASN A 180 13.39 0.58 18.70
C ASN A 180 12.56 1.64 19.44
N THR A 181 12.90 1.84 20.71
CA THR A 181 12.26 2.83 21.57
C THR A 181 12.26 4.25 20.99
N LYS A 182 13.26 4.61 20.17
CA LYS A 182 13.33 5.91 19.49
C LYS A 182 12.19 6.09 18.47
N ARG A 183 11.87 5.06 17.66
CA ARG A 183 10.76 5.13 16.70
C ARG A 183 9.40 5.17 17.40
N ILE A 184 9.24 4.44 18.51
CA ILE A 184 8.02 4.48 19.32
C ILE A 184 7.81 5.87 19.90
N ARG A 185 8.85 6.46 20.48
CA ARG A 185 8.81 7.83 21.02
C ARG A 185 8.44 8.84 19.93
N GLN A 186 8.99 8.72 18.73
CA GLN A 186 8.64 9.58 17.60
C GLN A 186 7.14 9.52 17.24
N ILE A 187 6.50 8.34 17.29
CA ILE A 187 5.05 8.23 17.06
C ILE A 187 4.29 9.05 18.13
N ASN A 188 4.66 8.91 19.40
CA ASN A 188 3.99 9.65 20.49
C ASN A 188 4.16 11.17 20.31
N GLU A 189 5.38 11.62 20.03
CA GLU A 189 5.68 13.03 19.75
C GLU A 189 4.87 13.56 18.55
N MET A 190 4.65 12.74 17.52
CA MET A 190 3.84 13.13 16.36
C MET A 190 2.35 13.25 16.69
N LEU A 191 1.82 12.42 17.58
CA LEU A 191 0.45 12.53 18.07
C LEU A 191 0.29 13.78 18.95
N GLU A 192 1.19 14.01 19.90
CA GLU A 192 1.18 15.17 20.81
C GLU A 192 1.33 16.50 20.05
N GLN A 193 2.12 16.53 18.96
CA GLN A 193 2.35 17.71 18.13
C GLN A 193 1.35 17.85 16.97
N GLU A 194 0.29 17.05 16.95
CA GLU A 194 -0.72 17.01 15.89
C GLU A 194 -0.13 16.80 14.47
N LYS A 195 1.07 16.21 14.39
CA LYS A 195 1.68 15.82 13.11
C LYS A 195 1.15 14.50 12.56
N LEU A 196 0.55 13.68 13.43
CA LEU A 196 -0.23 12.51 13.08
C LEU A 196 -1.63 12.72 13.66
N ASN A 197 -2.58 13.02 12.80
CA ASN A 197 -3.98 13.24 13.14
C ASN A 197 -4.82 12.03 12.76
N ILE A 198 -5.58 11.51 13.72
CA ILE A 198 -6.56 10.45 13.51
C ILE A 198 -7.94 11.08 13.67
N THR A 199 -8.69 11.17 12.59
CA THR A 199 -9.94 11.93 12.55
C THR A 199 -11.03 11.18 11.82
N PRO A 200 -12.29 11.29 12.25
CA PRO A 200 -13.45 10.87 11.48
C PRO A 200 -13.65 11.79 10.27
N LEU A 201 -14.27 11.25 9.21
CA LEU A 201 -14.77 11.98 8.05
C LEU A 201 -16.28 12.11 8.13
#